data_12d12445f027122ed6616b611a333cef
#
_entry.id   12d12445f027122ed6616b611a333cef
#
_cell.length_a   1.000
_cell.length_b   1.000
_cell.length_c   1.000
_cell.angle_alpha   90.00
_cell.angle_beta   90.00
_cell.angle_gamma   90.00
#
_symmetry.space_group_name_H-M   'P 1'
#
loop_
_entity.id
_entity.type
_entity.pdbx_description
1 polymer ?
#
loop_
_entity_poly.entity_id
_entity_poly.type
_entity_poly.pdbx_seq_one_letter_code
_entity_poly.pdbx_strand_id
1 'polypeptide(L)'
;MDSMLLRLLFTIIGENQPTLLSSCSSVVAALDRLECIYGAVFYEIFKTIIVDNGSEFADADGIERSARHKDAKRTTVYYCHAYSSCERGTNENINRMIRRKFPKGTDFDKVTAAEVKCVETWLNDYPREILSFMSSAEAFKIAFDRAA
;
A
#
# COMPACT_ATOMS: atom_id res chain seq x y z
N MET A 1 -2.51 -13.54 2.39
CA MET A 1 -2.93 -12.11 2.46
C MET A 1 -3.72 -11.83 1.22
N ASP A 2 -4.87 -11.21 1.36
CA ASP A 2 -5.70 -10.95 0.21
C ASP A 2 -4.99 -9.99 -0.74
N SER A 3 -4.82 -10.40 -2.01
CA SER A 3 -4.36 -9.57 -3.14
C SER A 3 -5.10 -8.22 -3.23
N MET A 4 -6.18 -8.11 -2.48
CA MET A 4 -7.06 -6.96 -2.36
C MET A 4 -6.44 -5.78 -1.60
N LEU A 5 -5.65 -6.03 -0.54
CA LEU A 5 -4.98 -4.96 0.22
C LEU A 5 -3.92 -4.27 -0.64
N LEU A 6 -3.18 -5.05 -1.41
CA LEU A 6 -2.25 -4.51 -2.38
C LEU A 6 -2.99 -3.73 -3.49
N ARG A 7 -4.11 -4.26 -3.99
CA ARG A 7 -4.97 -3.54 -4.95
C ARG A 7 -5.43 -2.20 -4.38
N LEU A 8 -5.88 -2.13 -3.12
CA LEU A 8 -6.28 -0.88 -2.48
C LEU A 8 -5.11 0.09 -2.28
N LEU A 9 -3.93 -0.41 -1.92
CA LEU A 9 -2.74 0.42 -1.78
C LEU A 9 -2.35 1.06 -3.13
N PHE A 10 -2.51 0.35 -4.25
CA PHE A 10 -2.19 0.83 -5.59
C PHE A 10 -3.30 1.66 -6.23
N THR A 11 -4.56 1.46 -5.85
CA THR A 11 -5.65 2.34 -6.26
C THR A 11 -5.56 3.70 -5.57
N ILE A 12 -5.02 3.76 -4.33
CA ILE A 12 -4.66 5.02 -3.62
C ILE A 12 -3.68 5.87 -4.44
N ILE A 13 -2.92 5.26 -5.33
CA ILE A 13 -1.89 5.89 -6.15
C ILE A 13 -2.42 6.36 -7.52
N GLY A 14 -3.71 6.23 -7.78
CA GLY A 14 -4.37 6.84 -8.94
C GLY A 14 -4.28 6.06 -10.25
N GLU A 15 -3.96 4.77 -10.22
CA GLU A 15 -3.92 3.96 -11.43
C GLU A 15 -5.22 3.18 -11.68
N ASN A 16 -5.90 3.54 -12.76
CA ASN A 16 -7.13 2.91 -13.29
C ASN A 16 -6.91 1.50 -13.90
N GLN A 17 -5.84 0.79 -13.55
CA GLN A 17 -5.60 -0.56 -14.07
C GLN A 17 -5.62 -1.55 -12.90
N PRO A 18 -6.54 -2.52 -12.90
CA PRO A 18 -6.50 -3.64 -11.98
C PRO A 18 -5.37 -4.60 -12.39
N THR A 19 -4.13 -4.19 -12.21
CA THR A 19 -3.00 -5.10 -12.36
C THR A 19 -3.08 -6.10 -11.21
N LEU A 20 -3.27 -7.36 -11.55
CA LEU A 20 -3.14 -8.48 -10.61
C LEU A 20 -1.71 -8.45 -10.04
N LEU A 21 -1.56 -7.94 -8.82
CA LEU A 21 -0.31 -7.98 -8.07
C LEU A 21 -0.13 -9.38 -7.49
N SER A 22 -0.07 -10.36 -8.36
CA SER A 22 0.11 -11.77 -8.01
C SER A 22 1.57 -12.24 -8.16
N SER A 23 2.47 -11.32 -8.53
CA SER A 23 3.88 -11.65 -8.75
C SER A 23 4.82 -10.60 -8.18
N CYS A 24 6.04 -11.01 -7.80
CA CYS A 24 7.10 -10.09 -7.34
C CYS A 24 7.34 -8.95 -8.33
N SER A 25 7.36 -9.26 -9.64
CA SER A 25 7.59 -8.27 -10.69
C SER A 25 6.53 -7.17 -10.72
N SER A 26 5.27 -7.50 -10.41
CA SER A 26 4.19 -6.51 -10.35
C SER A 26 4.36 -5.55 -9.18
N VAL A 27 4.80 -6.05 -8.02
CA VAL A 27 5.06 -5.23 -6.83
C VAL A 27 6.23 -4.28 -7.10
N VAL A 28 7.33 -4.81 -7.65
CA VAL A 28 8.51 -4.01 -7.98
C VAL A 28 8.15 -2.91 -8.99
N ALA A 29 7.46 -3.26 -10.09
CA ALA A 29 7.06 -2.29 -11.11
C ALA A 29 6.17 -1.17 -10.56
N ALA A 30 5.29 -1.49 -9.62
CA ALA A 30 4.45 -0.51 -8.99
C ALA A 30 5.24 0.45 -8.08
N LEU A 31 6.23 -0.06 -7.33
CA LEU A 31 7.13 0.77 -6.54
C LEU A 31 8.04 1.64 -7.44
N ASP A 32 8.50 1.11 -8.58
CA ASP A 32 9.27 1.87 -9.57
C ASP A 32 8.46 3.08 -10.07
N ARG A 33 7.16 2.89 -10.36
CA ARG A 33 6.27 3.99 -10.74
C ARG A 33 6.07 5.03 -9.65
N LEU A 34 5.86 4.57 -8.41
CA LEU A 34 5.74 5.49 -7.26
C LEU A 34 6.98 6.34 -7.08
N GLU A 35 8.14 5.73 -7.16
CA GLU A 35 9.41 6.43 -7.08
C GLU A 35 9.55 7.47 -8.21
N CYS A 36 9.10 7.13 -9.43
CA CYS A 36 9.08 8.08 -10.54
C CYS A 36 8.12 9.24 -10.31
N ILE A 37 6.92 8.98 -9.76
CA ILE A 37 5.89 10.00 -9.50
C ILE A 37 6.33 10.96 -8.39
N TYR A 38 6.79 10.42 -7.27
CA TYR A 38 7.12 11.21 -6.07
C TYR A 38 8.56 11.74 -6.05
N GLY A 39 9.45 11.20 -6.89
CA GLY A 39 10.82 11.69 -6.98
C GLY A 39 11.58 11.62 -5.66
N ALA A 40 12.21 12.72 -5.26
CA ALA A 40 12.98 12.82 -4.02
C ALA A 40 12.09 12.62 -2.77
N VAL A 41 10.84 13.03 -2.81
CA VAL A 41 9.89 12.92 -1.71
C VAL A 41 9.59 11.45 -1.36
N PHE A 42 9.71 10.53 -2.34
CA PHE A 42 9.54 9.09 -2.12
C PHE A 42 10.43 8.59 -0.97
N TYR A 43 11.70 8.95 -0.96
CA TYR A 43 12.68 8.49 0.03
C TYR A 43 12.40 9.00 1.44
N GLU A 44 11.77 10.16 1.56
CA GLU A 44 11.40 10.75 2.84
C GLU A 44 10.13 10.12 3.43
N ILE A 45 9.19 9.71 2.59
CA ILE A 45 7.90 9.15 3.00
C ILE A 45 7.98 7.62 3.16
N PHE A 46 8.58 6.93 2.18
CA PHE A 46 8.62 5.46 2.13
C PHE A 46 9.94 4.89 2.65
N LYS A 47 10.38 5.31 3.83
CA LYS A 47 11.64 4.88 4.45
C LYS A 47 11.68 3.38 4.71
N THR A 48 10.53 2.81 5.12
CA THR A 48 10.41 1.39 5.44
C THR A 48 9.12 0.80 4.91
N ILE A 49 9.18 -0.44 4.46
CA ILE A 49 8.01 -1.21 4.02
C ILE A 49 7.97 -2.50 4.83
N ILE A 50 6.85 -2.75 5.52
CA ILE A 50 6.64 -3.98 6.28
C ILE A 50 5.72 -4.90 5.48
N VAL A 51 6.22 -6.09 5.17
CA VAL A 51 5.52 -7.11 4.38
C VAL A 51 5.38 -8.42 5.14
N ASP A 52 4.47 -9.28 4.70
CA ASP A 52 4.43 -10.67 5.15
C ASP A 52 5.34 -11.54 4.26
N ASN A 53 5.38 -12.85 4.59
CA ASN A 53 6.17 -13.82 3.83
C ASN A 53 5.42 -14.33 2.58
N GLY A 54 4.58 -13.49 1.96
CA GLY A 54 3.91 -13.82 0.70
C GLY A 54 4.89 -13.95 -0.46
N SER A 55 4.59 -14.83 -1.40
CA SER A 55 5.44 -15.06 -2.59
C SER A 55 5.60 -13.80 -3.45
N GLU A 56 4.63 -12.89 -3.40
CA GLU A 56 4.65 -11.58 -4.07
C GLU A 56 5.71 -10.63 -3.52
N PHE A 57 6.24 -10.88 -2.32
CA PHE A 57 7.30 -10.09 -1.67
C PHE A 57 8.64 -10.81 -1.60
N ALA A 58 8.79 -11.94 -2.30
CA ALA A 58 10.02 -12.75 -2.22
C ALA A 58 11.25 -12.04 -2.80
N ASP A 59 11.06 -11.03 -3.68
CA ASP A 59 12.14 -10.24 -4.25
C ASP A 59 12.45 -8.99 -3.41
N ALA A 60 13.09 -9.19 -2.26
CA ALA A 60 13.48 -8.10 -1.37
C ALA A 60 14.41 -7.09 -2.07
N ASP A 61 15.40 -7.59 -2.81
CA ASP A 61 16.37 -6.75 -3.53
C ASP A 61 15.67 -5.87 -4.58
N GLY A 62 14.70 -6.43 -5.34
CA GLY A 62 13.90 -5.68 -6.29
C GLY A 62 13.03 -4.62 -5.63
N ILE A 63 12.48 -4.91 -4.44
CA ILE A 63 11.67 -3.95 -3.67
C ILE A 63 12.55 -2.82 -3.13
N GLU A 64 13.75 -3.14 -2.62
CA GLU A 64 14.65 -2.16 -2.00
C GLU A 64 15.43 -1.30 -3.00
N ARG A 65 15.75 -1.84 -4.18
CA ARG A 65 16.53 -1.10 -5.19
C ARG A 65 15.81 0.13 -5.70
N SER A 66 16.55 1.20 -5.96
CA SER A 66 16.02 2.36 -6.66
C SER A 66 15.96 2.12 -8.18
N ALA A 67 14.85 2.54 -8.81
CA ALA A 67 14.72 2.59 -10.27
C ALA A 67 15.45 3.81 -10.88
N ARG A 68 15.67 4.86 -10.08
CA ARG A 68 16.25 6.14 -10.53
C ARG A 68 17.77 6.25 -10.29
N HIS A 69 18.25 5.62 -9.23
CA HIS A 69 19.66 5.73 -8.81
C HIS A 69 20.26 4.32 -8.70
N LYS A 70 21.20 4.01 -9.61
CA LYS A 70 21.98 2.77 -9.53
C LYS A 70 22.75 2.75 -8.21
N ASP A 71 22.81 1.59 -7.61
CA ASP A 71 23.53 1.34 -6.34
C ASP A 71 22.92 2.03 -5.10
N ALA A 72 21.73 2.62 -5.21
CA ALA A 72 20.98 3.18 -4.08
C ALA A 72 19.77 2.32 -3.71
N LYS A 73 19.45 2.30 -2.41
CA LYS A 73 18.20 1.73 -1.91
C LYS A 73 17.15 2.83 -1.82
N ARG A 74 15.93 2.53 -2.30
CA ARG A 74 14.78 3.44 -2.19
C ARG A 74 14.04 3.29 -0.86
N THR A 75 14.13 2.13 -0.24
CA THR A 75 13.43 1.79 1.00
C THR A 75 14.14 0.63 1.70
N THR A 76 13.78 0.33 2.94
CA THR A 76 14.20 -0.88 3.64
C THR A 76 12.99 -1.77 3.88
N VAL A 77 13.08 -3.04 3.48
CA VAL A 77 12.01 -4.02 3.64
C VAL A 77 12.19 -4.81 4.95
N TYR A 78 11.12 -4.92 5.71
CA TYR A 78 11.05 -5.77 6.90
C TYR A 78 9.98 -6.83 6.72
N TYR A 79 10.35 -8.08 6.96
CA TYR A 79 9.43 -9.20 6.95
C TYR A 79 8.87 -9.43 8.35
N CYS A 80 7.54 -9.55 8.45
CA CYS A 80 6.90 -9.93 9.71
C CYS A 80 7.32 -11.34 10.12
N HIS A 81 7.46 -11.57 11.42
CA HIS A 81 7.67 -12.92 11.96
C HIS A 81 6.48 -13.83 11.60
N ALA A 82 6.77 -15.10 11.34
CA ALA A 82 5.73 -16.08 11.10
C ALA A 82 4.75 -16.12 12.29
N TYR A 83 3.45 -16.13 12.00
CA TYR A 83 2.36 -16.14 12.99
C TYR A 83 2.25 -14.91 13.90
N SER A 84 2.95 -13.82 13.61
CA SER A 84 2.91 -12.57 14.40
C SER A 84 1.97 -11.53 13.77
N SER A 85 0.67 -11.81 13.80
CA SER A 85 -0.35 -10.88 13.26
C SER A 85 -0.35 -9.52 13.95
N CYS A 86 0.07 -9.46 15.22
CA CYS A 86 0.17 -8.23 16.00
C CYS A 86 1.15 -7.20 15.39
N GLU A 87 2.19 -7.64 14.67
CA GLU A 87 3.11 -6.75 13.96
C GLU A 87 2.45 -6.00 12.80
N ARG A 88 1.22 -6.40 12.42
CA ARG A 88 0.43 -5.83 11.35
C ARG A 88 -0.94 -5.31 11.81
N GLY A 89 -1.03 -4.85 13.06
CA GLY A 89 -2.30 -4.37 13.64
C GLY A 89 -3.00 -3.30 12.79
N THR A 90 -2.25 -2.43 12.12
CA THR A 90 -2.80 -1.45 11.18
C THR A 90 -3.47 -2.13 9.98
N ASN A 91 -2.84 -3.17 9.42
CA ASN A 91 -3.41 -3.92 8.29
C ASN A 91 -4.68 -4.68 8.70
N GLU A 92 -4.70 -5.28 9.90
CA GLU A 92 -5.90 -5.95 10.43
C GLU A 92 -7.06 -4.96 10.61
N ASN A 93 -6.78 -3.76 11.11
CA ASN A 93 -7.78 -2.71 11.24
C ASN A 93 -8.32 -2.27 9.88
N ILE A 94 -7.46 -2.02 8.89
CA ILE A 94 -7.86 -1.68 7.53
C ILE A 94 -8.70 -2.81 6.92
N ASN A 95 -8.27 -4.07 7.05
CA ASN A 95 -9.02 -5.23 6.59
C ASN A 95 -10.42 -5.30 7.23
N ARG A 96 -10.52 -5.02 8.52
CA ARG A 96 -11.81 -4.97 9.23
C ARG A 96 -12.71 -3.85 8.68
N MET A 97 -12.15 -2.71 8.34
CA MET A 97 -12.90 -1.60 7.73
C MET A 97 -13.38 -1.97 6.32
N ILE A 98 -12.50 -2.56 5.50
CA ILE A 98 -12.85 -3.03 4.14
C ILE A 98 -14.00 -4.04 4.21
N ARG A 99 -13.97 -4.97 5.17
CA ARG A 99 -15.02 -5.98 5.35
C ARG A 99 -16.39 -5.41 5.75
N ARG A 100 -16.47 -4.16 6.20
CA ARG A 100 -17.75 -3.46 6.38
C ARG A 100 -18.44 -3.12 5.06
N LYS A 101 -17.65 -2.97 3.98
CA LYS A 101 -18.13 -2.66 2.63
C LYS A 101 -18.17 -3.90 1.75
N PHE A 102 -17.19 -4.77 1.89
CA PHE A 102 -17.06 -6.05 1.19
C PHE A 102 -16.99 -7.19 2.22
N PRO A 103 -18.13 -7.78 2.62
CA PRO A 103 -18.19 -8.90 3.57
C PRO A 103 -17.42 -10.14 3.10
N LYS A 104 -17.17 -11.08 4.01
CA LYS A 104 -16.61 -12.40 3.64
C LYS A 104 -17.53 -13.08 2.61
N GLY A 105 -16.93 -13.64 1.55
CA GLY A 105 -17.66 -14.29 0.47
C GLY A 105 -18.10 -13.35 -0.66
N THR A 106 -17.74 -12.04 -0.59
CA THR A 106 -17.95 -11.15 -1.73
C THR A 106 -17.17 -11.67 -2.95
N ASP A 107 -17.88 -11.85 -4.05
CA ASP A 107 -17.33 -12.22 -5.34
C ASP A 107 -16.69 -10.97 -5.99
N PHE A 108 -15.38 -10.87 -5.89
CA PHE A 108 -14.65 -9.69 -6.38
C PHE A 108 -14.61 -9.56 -7.89
N ASP A 109 -14.92 -10.62 -8.64
CA ASP A 109 -15.04 -10.54 -10.09
C ASP A 109 -16.26 -9.71 -10.53
N LYS A 110 -17.24 -9.56 -9.62
CA LYS A 110 -18.45 -8.76 -9.82
C LYS A 110 -18.33 -7.32 -9.28
N VAL A 111 -17.30 -7.04 -8.50
CA VAL A 111 -17.09 -5.70 -7.92
C VAL A 111 -16.54 -4.77 -8.99
N THR A 112 -17.22 -3.67 -9.21
CA THR A 112 -16.82 -2.67 -10.21
C THR A 112 -15.65 -1.79 -9.70
N ALA A 113 -14.88 -1.25 -10.64
CA ALA A 113 -13.80 -0.29 -10.30
C ALA A 113 -14.35 0.95 -9.55
N ALA A 114 -15.58 1.37 -9.86
CA ALA A 114 -16.24 2.49 -9.18
C ALA A 114 -16.53 2.19 -7.70
N GLU A 115 -16.97 0.98 -7.37
CA GLU A 115 -17.20 0.54 -5.99
C GLU A 115 -15.88 0.47 -5.22
N VAL A 116 -14.82 -0.06 -5.83
CA VAL A 116 -13.48 -0.07 -5.23
C VAL A 116 -13.00 1.34 -4.93
N LYS A 117 -13.17 2.27 -5.90
CA LYS A 117 -12.78 3.68 -5.73
C LYS A 117 -13.59 4.38 -4.63
N CYS A 118 -14.87 4.09 -4.52
CA CYS A 118 -15.73 4.60 -3.44
C CYS A 118 -15.23 4.15 -2.06
N VAL A 119 -14.88 2.87 -1.91
CA VAL A 119 -14.35 2.33 -0.65
C VAL A 119 -12.97 2.91 -0.33
N GLU A 120 -12.11 3.06 -1.32
CA GLU A 120 -10.81 3.71 -1.18
C GLU A 120 -10.94 5.14 -0.66
N THR A 121 -11.77 5.95 -1.32
CA THR A 121 -12.02 7.34 -0.91
C THR A 121 -12.53 7.39 0.53
N TRP A 122 -13.52 6.54 0.86
CA TRP A 122 -14.03 6.44 2.22
C TRP A 122 -12.96 6.06 3.24
N LEU A 123 -12.07 5.11 2.93
CA LEU A 123 -10.97 4.71 3.80
C LEU A 123 -9.94 5.83 4.03
N ASN A 124 -9.65 6.59 2.97
CA ASN A 124 -8.68 7.68 3.01
C ASN A 124 -9.21 8.90 3.76
N ASP A 125 -10.51 9.16 3.67
CA ASP A 125 -11.18 10.28 4.34
C ASP A 125 -11.63 9.93 5.77
N TYR A 126 -11.53 8.65 6.17
CA TYR A 126 -11.98 8.23 7.48
C TYR A 126 -11.06 8.74 8.59
N PRO A 127 -11.58 9.52 9.57
CA PRO A 127 -10.78 10.03 10.70
C PRO A 127 -10.24 8.90 11.56
N ARG A 128 -8.98 8.98 11.96
CA ARG A 128 -8.31 7.95 12.77
C ARG A 128 -7.76 8.53 14.06
N GLU A 129 -8.11 7.92 15.19
CA GLU A 129 -7.64 8.34 16.51
C GLU A 129 -6.10 8.38 16.58
N ILE A 130 -5.41 7.38 16.01
CA ILE A 130 -3.94 7.32 15.95
C ILE A 130 -3.32 8.49 15.18
N LEU A 131 -4.08 9.16 14.32
CA LEU A 131 -3.68 10.36 13.58
C LEU A 131 -4.28 11.65 14.19
N SER A 132 -4.63 11.62 15.48
CA SER A 132 -5.30 12.75 16.17
C SER A 132 -6.59 13.18 15.46
N PHE A 133 -7.38 12.20 15.02
CA PHE A 133 -8.63 12.34 14.26
C PHE A 133 -8.50 12.94 12.86
N MET A 134 -7.27 13.12 12.37
CA MET A 134 -7.07 13.41 10.94
C MET A 134 -7.36 12.18 10.09
N SER A 135 -7.74 12.43 8.84
CA SER A 135 -7.82 11.38 7.83
C SER A 135 -6.43 10.97 7.33
N SER A 136 -6.34 9.80 6.70
CA SER A 136 -5.07 9.36 6.09
C SER A 136 -4.66 10.28 4.93
N ALA A 137 -5.62 10.82 4.18
CA ALA A 137 -5.36 11.75 3.08
C ALA A 137 -4.75 13.06 3.60
N GLU A 138 -5.30 13.63 4.68
CA GLU A 138 -4.77 14.83 5.32
C GLU A 138 -3.37 14.61 5.88
N ALA A 139 -3.15 13.50 6.61
CA ALA A 139 -1.85 13.18 7.18
C ALA A 139 -0.79 12.97 6.09
N PHE A 140 -1.15 12.29 4.98
CA PHE A 140 -0.25 12.10 3.84
C PHE A 140 0.10 13.44 3.18
N LYS A 141 -0.90 14.33 2.98
CA LYS A 141 -0.66 15.66 2.41
C LYS A 141 0.32 16.46 3.26
N ILE A 142 0.14 16.47 4.58
CA ILE A 142 1.06 17.17 5.50
C ILE A 142 2.48 16.58 5.41
N ALA A 143 2.60 15.25 5.36
CA ALA A 143 3.90 14.60 5.24
C ALA A 143 4.57 14.93 3.90
N PHE A 144 3.79 14.95 2.81
CA PHE A 144 4.25 15.31 1.48
C PHE A 144 4.74 16.76 1.42
N ASP A 145 3.94 17.72 1.92
CA ASP A 145 4.28 19.13 1.92
C ASP A 145 5.52 19.47 2.77
N ARG A 146 5.84 18.62 3.76
CA ARG A 146 7.07 18.76 4.56
C ARG A 146 8.30 18.17 3.90
N ALA A 147 8.13 17.21 3.01
CA ALA A 147 9.20 16.49 2.35
C ALA A 147 9.56 17.11 0.97
N ALA A 148 8.66 17.92 0.41
CA ALA A 148 8.83 18.62 -0.85
C ALA A 148 9.60 19.94 -0.67
#